data_1cf2227bea4b6b2f1027897b24613b85
#
_entry.id   1cf2227bea4b6b2f1027897b24613b85
#
_cell.length_a   1.000
_cell.length_b   1.000
_cell.length_c   1.000
_cell.angle_alpha   90.00
_cell.angle_beta   90.00
_cell.angle_gamma   90.00
#
_symmetry.space_group_name_H-M   'P 1'
#
loop_
_entity.id
_entity.type
_entity.pdbx_description
1 polymer ?
#
loop_
_entity_poly.entity_id
_entity_poly.type
_entity_poly.pdbx_seq_one_letter_code
_entity_poly.pdbx_strand_id
1 'polypeptide(L)'
;WGDDLDEALEGADVVSVILMAGSNHSYFFSNSICLRHGFLGTDNISPSGSFLAIKGASILLDVARRMERLCPDAWLIDFANPVAVLSGMINRHTRIRCLGVCAGFTNHQWDLARIFGKDEWSTEFHVTAAGVNHLSFIMDGTRQGRDLFTELNALLLQGDWHPTAIAGYSEK
;
A
#
# COMPACT_ATOMS: atom_id res chain seq x y z
N TRP A 1 -23.36 1.28 11.22
CA TRP A 1 -22.94 -0.13 11.11
C TRP A 1 -24.01 -0.91 10.40
N GLY A 2 -23.68 -1.61 9.36
CA GLY A 2 -24.56 -2.50 8.63
C GLY A 2 -23.76 -3.59 7.94
N ASP A 3 -24.43 -4.65 7.55
CA ASP A 3 -23.92 -5.76 6.75
C ASP A 3 -24.55 -5.77 5.35
N ASP A 4 -25.41 -4.79 5.05
CA ASP A 4 -25.98 -4.59 3.73
C ASP A 4 -25.09 -3.66 2.91
N LEU A 5 -24.46 -4.23 1.89
CA LEU A 5 -23.55 -3.49 1.02
C LEU A 5 -24.31 -2.47 0.14
N ASP A 6 -25.50 -2.79 -0.33
CA ASP A 6 -26.27 -1.90 -1.20
C ASP A 6 -26.73 -0.66 -0.42
N GLU A 7 -27.20 -0.82 0.82
CA GLU A 7 -27.54 0.29 1.72
C GLU A 7 -26.30 1.16 2.01
N ALA A 8 -25.14 0.55 2.21
CA ALA A 8 -23.90 1.28 2.47
C ALA A 8 -23.38 2.07 1.26
N LEU A 9 -23.69 1.62 0.04
CA LEU A 9 -23.26 2.26 -1.20
C LEU A 9 -24.22 3.37 -1.66
N GLU A 10 -25.47 3.36 -1.24
CA GLU A 10 -26.47 4.30 -1.70
C GLU A 10 -26.09 5.74 -1.35
N GLY A 11 -25.88 6.57 -2.38
CA GLY A 11 -25.53 7.98 -2.23
C GLY A 11 -24.12 8.24 -1.70
N ALA A 12 -23.23 7.26 -1.67
CA ALA A 12 -21.85 7.45 -1.26
C ALA A 12 -21.07 8.33 -2.24
N ASP A 13 -20.21 9.21 -1.74
CA ASP A 13 -19.26 10.01 -2.52
C ASP A 13 -17.90 9.29 -2.64
N VAL A 14 -17.53 8.53 -1.62
CA VAL A 14 -16.27 7.78 -1.55
C VAL A 14 -16.53 6.42 -0.92
N VAL A 15 -16.03 5.39 -1.58
CA VAL A 15 -16.04 4.00 -1.08
C VAL A 15 -14.61 3.55 -0.86
N SER A 16 -14.26 3.20 0.37
CA SER A 16 -12.93 2.68 0.71
C SER A 16 -13.01 1.17 0.90
N VAL A 17 -12.16 0.43 0.19
CA VAL A 17 -12.11 -1.03 0.27
C VAL A 17 -10.78 -1.48 0.86
N ILE A 18 -10.87 -2.15 2.00
CA ILE A 18 -9.76 -2.79 2.70
C ILE A 18 -10.17 -4.25 2.90
N LEU A 19 -9.65 -5.13 2.08
CA LEU A 19 -9.97 -6.55 2.17
C LEU A 19 -8.76 -7.44 1.87
N MET A 20 -8.77 -8.62 2.44
CA MET A 20 -7.90 -9.71 2.05
C MET A 20 -8.76 -10.83 1.46
N ALA A 21 -8.59 -11.08 0.16
CA ALA A 21 -9.35 -12.11 -0.54
C ALA A 21 -8.89 -13.52 -0.13
N GLY A 22 -9.74 -14.21 0.61
CA GLY A 22 -9.48 -15.56 1.13
C GLY A 22 -9.12 -15.55 2.62
N SER A 23 -8.68 -16.69 3.12
CA SER A 23 -8.28 -16.87 4.50
C SER A 23 -6.76 -16.76 4.67
N ASN A 24 -6.31 -16.60 5.92
CA ASN A 24 -4.88 -16.71 6.28
C ASN A 24 -4.26 -18.02 5.78
N HIS A 25 -5.04 -19.10 5.76
CA HIS A 25 -4.60 -20.38 5.21
C HIS A 25 -4.32 -20.31 3.70
N SER A 26 -5.16 -19.64 2.92
CA SER A 26 -4.93 -19.42 1.48
C SER A 26 -3.66 -18.61 1.22
N TYR A 27 -3.43 -17.58 2.05
CA TYR A 27 -2.24 -16.76 1.98
C TYR A 27 -0.97 -17.57 2.29
N PHE A 28 -0.98 -18.30 3.40
CA PHE A 28 0.12 -19.17 3.78
C PHE A 28 0.41 -20.25 2.71
N PHE A 29 -0.64 -20.86 2.16
CA PHE A 29 -0.51 -21.90 1.17
C PHE A 29 0.13 -21.38 -0.12
N SER A 30 -0.34 -20.24 -0.64
CA SER A 30 0.21 -19.64 -1.87
C SER A 30 1.68 -19.22 -1.70
N ASN A 31 2.03 -18.64 -0.55
CA ASN A 31 3.42 -18.30 -0.24
C ASN A 31 4.32 -19.53 -0.10
N SER A 32 3.81 -20.63 0.49
CA SER A 32 4.54 -21.87 0.61
C SER A 32 4.85 -22.51 -0.75
N ILE A 33 3.95 -22.36 -1.72
CA ILE A 33 4.20 -22.79 -3.11
C ILE A 33 5.31 -21.94 -3.72
N CYS A 34 5.26 -20.62 -3.58
CA CYS A 34 6.30 -19.73 -4.07
C CYS A 34 7.68 -20.14 -3.54
N LEU A 35 7.80 -20.32 -2.24
CA LEU A 35 9.06 -20.70 -1.57
C LEU A 35 9.60 -22.03 -2.10
N ARG A 36 8.75 -23.03 -2.31
CA ARG A 36 9.15 -24.34 -2.88
C ARG A 36 9.71 -24.22 -4.29
N HIS A 37 9.35 -23.19 -5.03
CA HIS A 37 9.83 -22.92 -6.39
C HIS A 37 10.90 -21.82 -6.45
N GLY A 38 11.49 -21.43 -5.32
CA GLY A 38 12.57 -20.45 -5.26
C GLY A 38 12.12 -18.99 -5.39
N PHE A 39 10.83 -18.70 -5.22
CA PHE A 39 10.29 -17.34 -5.22
C PHE A 39 9.96 -16.89 -3.81
N LEU A 40 10.22 -15.62 -3.51
CA LEU A 40 9.71 -15.00 -2.31
C LEU A 40 8.21 -14.76 -2.46
N GLY A 41 7.40 -15.30 -1.55
CA GLY A 41 5.97 -15.10 -1.54
C GLY A 41 5.62 -13.71 -0.98
N THR A 42 4.84 -12.94 -1.73
CA THR A 42 4.27 -11.66 -1.30
C THR A 42 2.85 -11.52 -1.86
N ASP A 43 2.06 -10.66 -1.25
CA ASP A 43 0.71 -10.35 -1.73
C ASP A 43 0.68 -9.30 -2.87
N ASN A 44 1.83 -8.76 -3.24
CA ASN A 44 1.95 -7.67 -4.22
C ASN A 44 2.48 -8.13 -5.58
N ILE A 45 3.74 -8.56 -5.62
CA ILE A 45 4.52 -8.68 -6.87
C ILE A 45 4.99 -10.10 -7.20
N SER A 46 4.57 -11.09 -6.44
CA SER A 46 4.97 -12.49 -6.64
C SER A 46 3.85 -13.31 -7.29
N PRO A 47 4.11 -14.58 -7.68
CA PRO A 47 3.05 -15.47 -8.13
C PRO A 47 1.90 -15.63 -7.12
N SER A 48 2.20 -15.57 -5.80
CA SER A 48 1.15 -15.59 -4.77
C SER A 48 0.27 -14.34 -4.81
N GLY A 49 0.84 -13.16 -5.12
CA GLY A 49 0.06 -11.95 -5.36
C GLY A 49 -0.90 -12.10 -6.54
N SER A 50 -0.45 -12.71 -7.64
CA SER A 50 -1.33 -12.99 -8.79
C SER A 50 -2.49 -13.92 -8.42
N PHE A 51 -2.25 -14.92 -7.58
CA PHE A 51 -3.30 -15.80 -7.07
C PHE A 51 -4.32 -15.07 -6.20
N LEU A 52 -3.85 -14.16 -5.34
CA LEU A 52 -4.71 -13.32 -4.52
C LEU A 52 -5.50 -12.32 -5.37
N ALA A 53 -4.88 -11.77 -6.44
CA ALA A 53 -5.57 -10.91 -7.39
C ALA A 53 -6.78 -11.59 -8.03
N ILE A 54 -6.65 -12.84 -8.47
CA ILE A 54 -7.77 -13.60 -9.06
C ILE A 54 -8.92 -13.73 -8.07
N LYS A 55 -8.61 -13.98 -6.80
CA LYS A 55 -9.64 -14.07 -5.74
C LYS A 55 -10.26 -12.72 -5.40
N GLY A 56 -9.45 -11.67 -5.29
CA GLY A 56 -9.91 -10.32 -4.98
C GLY A 56 -10.72 -9.68 -6.10
N ALA A 57 -10.37 -10.02 -7.34
CA ALA A 57 -10.98 -9.45 -8.54
C ALA A 57 -12.49 -9.62 -8.58
N SER A 58 -13.01 -10.80 -8.26
CA SER A 58 -14.44 -11.08 -8.30
C SER A 58 -15.21 -10.25 -7.26
N ILE A 59 -14.63 -10.07 -6.08
CA ILE A 59 -15.23 -9.31 -4.98
C ILE A 59 -15.24 -7.82 -5.34
N LEU A 60 -14.11 -7.28 -5.76
CA LEU A 60 -14.00 -5.86 -6.13
C LEU A 60 -14.87 -5.50 -7.34
N LEU A 61 -14.95 -6.39 -8.34
CA LEU A 61 -15.85 -6.17 -9.49
C LEU A 61 -17.33 -6.16 -9.08
N ASP A 62 -17.74 -7.00 -8.14
CA ASP A 62 -19.12 -6.98 -7.63
C ASP A 62 -19.41 -5.64 -6.95
N VAL A 63 -18.50 -5.19 -6.05
CA VAL A 63 -18.61 -3.87 -5.41
C VAL A 63 -18.72 -2.76 -6.46
N ALA A 64 -17.80 -2.71 -7.41
CA ALA A 64 -17.78 -1.65 -8.42
C ALA A 64 -19.01 -1.66 -9.33
N ARG A 65 -19.54 -2.83 -9.70
CA ARG A 65 -20.79 -2.94 -10.48
C ARG A 65 -22.02 -2.50 -9.68
N ARG A 66 -22.04 -2.70 -8.37
CA ARG A 66 -23.07 -2.15 -7.50
C ARG A 66 -22.93 -0.63 -7.42
N MET A 67 -21.70 -0.11 -7.27
CA MET A 67 -21.44 1.34 -7.30
C MET A 67 -21.92 1.98 -8.61
N GLU A 68 -21.74 1.33 -9.77
CA GLU A 68 -22.27 1.85 -11.06
C GLU A 68 -23.78 2.12 -11.05
N ARG A 69 -24.52 1.45 -10.18
CA ARG A 69 -25.98 1.62 -10.05
C ARG A 69 -26.36 2.56 -8.91
N LEU A 70 -25.66 2.49 -7.79
CA LEU A 70 -26.05 3.12 -6.53
C LEU A 70 -25.34 4.44 -6.24
N CYS A 71 -24.08 4.57 -6.70
CA CYS A 71 -23.24 5.77 -6.53
C CYS A 71 -22.26 5.94 -7.71
N PRO A 72 -22.74 6.15 -8.93
CA PRO A 72 -21.89 6.12 -10.15
C PRO A 72 -20.82 7.19 -10.20
N ASP A 73 -20.99 8.28 -9.48
CA ASP A 73 -20.02 9.40 -9.43
C ASP A 73 -19.00 9.26 -8.30
N ALA A 74 -19.14 8.27 -7.42
CA ALA A 74 -18.25 8.02 -6.31
C ALA A 74 -16.83 7.61 -6.77
N TRP A 75 -15.87 7.87 -5.89
CA TRP A 75 -14.53 7.32 -6.00
C TRP A 75 -14.42 6.00 -5.23
N LEU A 76 -13.80 5.00 -5.84
CA LEU A 76 -13.37 3.78 -5.16
C LEU A 76 -11.90 3.91 -4.76
N ILE A 77 -11.61 3.90 -3.48
CA ILE A 77 -10.25 3.88 -2.94
C ILE A 77 -9.91 2.45 -2.54
N ASP A 78 -9.01 1.84 -3.30
CA ASP A 78 -8.62 0.44 -3.13
C ASP A 78 -7.31 0.31 -2.35
N PHE A 79 -7.35 -0.35 -1.21
CA PHE A 79 -6.18 -0.74 -0.41
C PHE A 79 -5.91 -2.25 -0.49
N ALA A 80 -6.75 -3.00 -1.21
CA ALA A 80 -6.60 -4.45 -1.31
C ALA A 80 -5.44 -4.84 -2.22
N ASN A 81 -4.64 -5.81 -1.81
CA ASN A 81 -3.49 -6.29 -2.58
C ASN A 81 -3.89 -7.39 -3.57
N PRO A 82 -3.21 -7.41 -4.73
CA PRO A 82 -2.23 -6.44 -5.25
C PRO A 82 -2.90 -5.20 -5.84
N VAL A 83 -2.68 -4.08 -5.20
CA VAL A 83 -3.36 -2.79 -5.46
C VAL A 83 -3.36 -2.39 -6.93
N ALA A 84 -2.20 -2.44 -7.61
CA ALA A 84 -2.08 -2.01 -9.00
C ALA A 84 -2.90 -2.90 -9.96
N VAL A 85 -3.01 -4.19 -9.67
CA VAL A 85 -3.78 -5.14 -10.50
C VAL A 85 -5.28 -4.92 -10.30
N LEU A 86 -5.71 -4.81 -9.04
CA LEU A 86 -7.12 -4.68 -8.70
C LEU A 86 -7.69 -3.33 -9.13
N SER A 87 -7.02 -2.23 -8.80
CA SER A 87 -7.43 -0.89 -9.23
C SER A 87 -7.39 -0.71 -10.76
N GLY A 88 -6.36 -1.27 -11.42
CA GLY A 88 -6.27 -1.27 -12.88
C GLY A 88 -7.40 -2.07 -13.53
N MET A 89 -7.80 -3.19 -12.94
CA MET A 89 -8.93 -4.00 -13.40
C MET A 89 -10.25 -3.22 -13.29
N ILE A 90 -10.51 -2.56 -12.16
CA ILE A 90 -11.73 -1.76 -11.97
C ILE A 90 -11.81 -0.66 -13.02
N ASN A 91 -10.74 0.13 -13.19
CA ASN A 91 -10.70 1.22 -14.18
C ASN A 91 -10.86 0.71 -15.63
N ARG A 92 -10.49 -0.54 -15.92
CA ARG A 92 -10.58 -1.12 -17.26
C ARG A 92 -11.95 -1.73 -17.57
N HIS A 93 -12.62 -2.28 -16.55
CA HIS A 93 -13.83 -3.10 -16.75
C HIS A 93 -15.11 -2.51 -16.17
N THR A 94 -15.02 -1.32 -15.56
CA THR A 94 -16.17 -0.57 -15.05
C THR A 94 -16.03 0.92 -15.40
N ARG A 95 -17.06 1.70 -15.13
CA ARG A 95 -17.04 3.18 -15.26
C ARG A 95 -16.63 3.87 -13.96
N ILE A 96 -16.44 3.11 -12.88
CA ILE A 96 -16.06 3.63 -11.57
C ILE A 96 -14.61 4.09 -11.59
N ARG A 97 -14.38 5.31 -11.12
CA ARG A 97 -13.04 5.86 -10.91
C ARG A 97 -12.41 5.18 -9.70
N CYS A 98 -11.37 4.39 -9.93
CA CYS A 98 -10.68 3.69 -8.86
C CYS A 98 -9.27 4.23 -8.68
N LEU A 99 -8.90 4.55 -7.44
CA LEU A 99 -7.56 4.92 -7.02
C LEU A 99 -7.00 3.83 -6.11
N GLY A 100 -5.95 3.18 -6.55
CA GLY A 100 -5.21 2.21 -5.73
C GLY A 100 -4.20 2.94 -4.83
N VAL A 101 -4.26 2.68 -3.53
CA VAL A 101 -3.40 3.30 -2.53
C VAL A 101 -2.53 2.26 -1.85
N CYS A 102 -1.22 2.48 -1.86
CA CYS A 102 -0.26 1.66 -1.15
C CYS A 102 0.47 2.47 -0.08
N ALA A 103 0.67 1.88 1.09
CA ALA A 103 1.44 2.50 2.17
C ALA A 103 2.96 2.53 1.93
N GLY A 104 3.45 1.90 0.85
CA GLY A 104 4.90 1.79 0.58
C GLY A 104 5.63 3.12 0.53
N PHE A 105 5.02 4.15 -0.07
CA PHE A 105 5.63 5.49 -0.10
C PHE A 105 5.54 6.20 1.27
N THR A 106 4.44 6.06 1.97
CA THR A 106 4.26 6.67 3.29
C THR A 106 5.21 6.08 4.33
N ASN A 107 5.61 4.82 4.18
CA ASN A 107 6.60 4.19 5.03
C ASN A 107 7.96 4.90 4.97
N HIS A 108 8.37 5.43 3.82
CA HIS A 108 9.60 6.22 3.74
C HIS A 108 9.58 7.46 4.63
N GLN A 109 8.44 8.14 4.74
CA GLN A 109 8.30 9.29 5.64
C GLN A 109 8.33 8.86 7.12
N TRP A 110 7.75 7.71 7.45
CA TRP A 110 7.84 7.13 8.78
C TRP A 110 9.29 6.76 9.15
N ASP A 111 10.00 6.12 8.22
CA ASP A 111 11.39 5.73 8.44
C ASP A 111 12.28 6.96 8.62
N LEU A 112 12.08 8.01 7.81
CA LEU A 112 12.77 9.28 7.97
C LEU A 112 12.45 9.91 9.33
N ALA A 113 11.20 9.96 9.74
CA ALA A 113 10.81 10.50 11.03
C ALA A 113 11.54 9.77 12.17
N ARG A 114 11.60 8.43 12.14
CA ARG A 114 12.33 7.63 13.13
C ARG A 114 13.83 7.88 13.12
N ILE A 115 14.45 7.99 11.95
CA ILE A 115 15.88 8.32 11.83
C ILE A 115 16.19 9.64 12.56
N PHE A 116 15.28 10.62 12.48
CA PHE A 116 15.41 11.91 13.16
C PHE A 116 14.82 11.93 14.58
N GLY A 117 14.59 10.75 15.18
CA GLY A 117 14.15 10.61 16.58
C GLY A 117 12.70 11.00 16.82
N LYS A 118 11.83 10.87 15.81
CA LYS A 118 10.39 11.11 15.93
C LYS A 118 9.65 9.77 15.98
N ASP A 119 8.74 9.64 16.92
CA ASP A 119 7.91 8.43 17.08
C ASP A 119 6.57 8.51 16.33
N GLU A 120 6.30 9.62 15.64
CA GLU A 120 5.04 9.88 14.96
C GLU A 120 5.25 10.37 13.52
N TRP A 121 4.20 10.29 12.72
CA TRP A 121 4.15 10.89 11.39
C TRP A 121 4.52 12.38 11.45
N SER A 122 5.45 12.78 10.58
CA SER A 122 5.89 14.17 10.54
C SER A 122 5.72 14.77 9.15
N THR A 123 5.10 15.93 9.09
CA THR A 123 4.97 16.75 7.88
C THR A 123 6.23 17.57 7.59
N GLU A 124 7.28 17.42 8.40
CA GLU A 124 8.57 18.12 8.21
C GLU A 124 9.30 17.67 6.94
N PHE A 125 8.95 16.46 6.43
CA PHE A 125 9.64 15.85 5.30
C PHE A 125 8.81 16.00 4.03
N HIS A 126 9.46 16.51 2.99
CA HIS A 126 8.96 16.45 1.62
C HIS A 126 9.95 15.63 0.81
N VAL A 127 9.50 14.52 0.22
CA VAL A 127 10.37 13.61 -0.52
C VAL A 127 9.81 13.34 -1.91
N THR A 128 10.72 13.22 -2.87
CA THR A 128 10.45 12.71 -4.21
C THR A 128 11.00 11.30 -4.30
N ALA A 129 10.15 10.33 -4.62
CA ALA A 129 10.57 8.96 -4.81
C ALA A 129 10.35 8.51 -6.26
N ALA A 130 11.21 7.61 -6.72
CA ALA A 130 11.09 6.96 -8.02
C ALA A 130 11.39 5.47 -7.89
N GLY A 131 10.75 4.67 -8.73
CA GLY A 131 10.89 3.21 -8.72
C GLY A 131 9.57 2.50 -8.99
N VAL A 132 9.56 1.19 -8.78
CA VAL A 132 8.34 0.38 -8.80
C VAL A 132 7.82 0.17 -7.39
N ASN A 133 6.56 -0.20 -7.27
CA ASN A 133 5.92 -0.43 -5.97
C ASN A 133 6.76 -1.38 -5.09
N HIS A 134 6.98 -1.00 -3.85
CA HIS A 134 7.86 -1.64 -2.86
C HIS A 134 9.35 -1.74 -3.21
N LEU A 135 9.77 -1.22 -4.37
CA LEU A 135 11.18 -1.13 -4.80
C LEU A 135 11.43 0.29 -5.32
N SER A 136 11.22 1.27 -4.45
CA SER A 136 11.42 2.69 -4.74
C SER A 136 12.57 3.27 -3.93
N PHE A 137 13.14 4.34 -4.47
CA PHE A 137 14.22 5.09 -3.87
C PHE A 137 13.78 6.52 -3.64
N ILE A 138 14.23 7.11 -2.54
CA ILE A 138 14.12 8.55 -2.34
C ILE A 138 15.20 9.20 -3.21
N MET A 139 14.76 9.98 -4.19
CA MET A 139 15.63 10.63 -5.16
C MET A 139 16.02 12.03 -4.72
N ASP A 140 15.16 12.70 -4.00
CA ASP A 140 15.32 14.06 -3.50
C ASP A 140 14.44 14.30 -2.30
N GLY A 141 14.78 15.26 -1.47
CA GLY A 141 13.93 15.61 -0.35
C GLY A 141 14.44 16.80 0.47
N THR A 142 13.50 17.35 1.22
CA THR A 142 13.78 18.40 2.20
C THR A 142 13.19 18.05 3.55
N ARG A 143 13.84 18.52 4.60
CA ARG A 143 13.32 18.57 5.95
C ARG A 143 13.27 20.02 6.42
N GLN A 144 12.08 20.54 6.70
CA GLN A 144 11.90 21.96 7.08
C GLN A 144 12.59 22.94 6.09
N GLY A 145 12.54 22.60 4.78
CA GLY A 145 13.17 23.41 3.72
C GLY A 145 14.66 23.26 3.56
N ARG A 146 15.33 22.42 4.37
CA ARG A 146 16.77 22.11 4.24
C ARG A 146 16.96 20.81 3.48
N ASP A 147 18.09 20.67 2.78
CA ASP A 147 18.43 19.46 2.04
C ASP A 147 18.49 18.23 2.96
N LEU A 148 17.68 17.23 2.65
CA LEU A 148 17.51 16.03 3.46
C LEU A 148 18.78 15.17 3.48
N PHE A 149 19.46 15.03 2.33
CA PHE A 149 20.63 14.17 2.23
C PHE A 149 21.83 14.75 2.96
N THR A 150 21.96 16.07 2.98
CA THR A 150 22.99 16.75 3.80
C THR A 150 22.78 16.46 5.29
N GLU A 151 21.53 16.53 5.78
CA GLU A 151 21.22 16.21 7.18
C GLU A 151 21.43 14.73 7.51
N LEU A 152 21.01 13.81 6.62
CA LEU A 152 21.23 12.38 6.78
C LEU A 152 22.72 12.03 6.82
N ASN A 153 23.50 12.60 5.93
CA ASN A 153 24.97 12.40 5.91
C ASN A 153 25.63 12.91 7.20
N ALA A 154 25.17 14.04 7.73
CA ALA A 154 25.67 14.55 9.00
C ALA A 154 25.38 13.58 10.16
N LEU A 155 24.18 13.01 10.24
CA LEU A 155 23.82 11.99 11.25
C LEU A 155 24.68 10.72 11.10
N LEU A 156 24.87 10.25 9.89
CA LEU A 156 25.71 9.07 9.62
C LEU A 156 27.16 9.27 10.06
N LEU A 157 27.73 10.45 9.81
CA LEU A 157 29.11 10.78 10.19
C LEU A 157 29.29 10.97 11.69
N GLN A 158 28.24 11.40 12.41
CA GLN A 158 28.26 11.54 13.86
C GLN A 158 28.13 10.20 14.60
N GLY A 159 27.75 9.14 13.89
CA GLY A 159 27.54 7.81 14.48
C GLY A 159 26.30 7.69 15.37
N ASP A 160 25.47 8.72 15.40
CA ASP A 160 24.25 8.77 16.20
C ASP A 160 23.08 7.97 15.56
N TRP A 161 23.34 7.42 14.39
CA TRP A 161 22.34 6.63 13.68
C TRP A 161 22.46 5.15 13.99
N HIS A 162 21.34 4.53 14.40
CA HIS A 162 21.27 3.10 14.62
C HIS A 162 20.29 2.44 13.64
N PRO A 163 20.71 1.37 12.91
CA PRO A 163 19.86 0.70 11.93
C PRO A 163 18.52 0.20 12.50
N THR A 164 18.45 -0.11 13.79
CA THR A 164 17.24 -0.54 14.47
C THR A 164 16.18 0.57 14.60
N ALA A 165 16.57 1.85 14.43
CA ALA A 165 15.60 2.95 14.39
C ALA A 165 14.70 2.85 13.15
N ILE A 166 15.18 2.23 12.04
CA ILE A 166 14.46 2.23 10.76
C ILE A 166 13.35 1.19 10.69
N ALA A 167 13.35 0.14 11.45
CA ALA A 167 12.58 -1.00 10.97
C ALA A 167 11.56 -1.58 11.91
N GLY A 168 11.43 -1.24 13.13
CA GLY A 168 10.62 -2.14 13.97
C GLY A 168 11.04 -3.64 13.81
N TYR A 169 12.17 -3.89 13.15
CA TYR A 169 12.86 -5.17 13.15
C TYR A 169 13.61 -5.25 14.48
N SER A 170 12.89 -5.69 15.51
CA SER A 170 13.60 -6.22 16.66
C SER A 170 14.45 -7.38 16.16
N GLU A 171 15.72 -7.37 16.48
CA GLU A 171 16.53 -8.58 16.48
C GLU A 171 15.84 -9.58 17.40
N LYS A 172 15.10 -10.52 16.81
CA LYS A 172 14.61 -11.72 17.46
C LYS A 172 15.07 -12.91 16.65
#